data_3e8cbf34da88f3653885b7c281c43723
#
_entry.id   3e8cbf34da88f3653885b7c281c43723
#
_cell.length_a   1.000
_cell.length_b   1.000
_cell.length_c   1.000
_cell.angle_alpha   90.00
_cell.angle_beta   90.00
_cell.angle_gamma   90.00
#
_symmetry.space_group_name_H-M   'P 1'
#
loop_
_entity.id
_entity.type
_entity.pdbx_description
1 polymer ?
#
loop_
_entity_poly.entity_id
_entity_poly.type
_entity_poly.pdbx_seq_one_letter_code
_entity_poly.pdbx_strand_id
1 'polypeptide(L)'
;DLKVGEGPIRTGVTAILPRGKVFDPVFSGWYSLNGNGEMTGTTWVEESGFLEGPIMLTNTHSVGIVRDAVVEWQYNNKIFNTLYNIKDLFWALPVVAETYDGSLNDINGFHVKKEHAIKALDNAKGESILEGGVGGGTGMICHGFKGGIGTSSRIINVDNNDYTIGVLVQANYGSRNQLTITGVPI
;
A
#
# COMPACT_ATOMS: atom_id res chain seq x y z
N ASP A 1 -20.60 9.74 13.91
CA ASP A 1 -19.53 8.85 13.38
C ASP A 1 -18.80 9.56 12.24
N LEU A 2 -17.55 9.97 12.49
CA LEU A 2 -16.71 10.55 11.46
C LEU A 2 -16.25 9.43 10.51
N LYS A 3 -16.43 9.63 9.22
CA LYS A 3 -15.88 8.75 8.21
C LYS A 3 -14.41 9.08 7.97
N VAL A 4 -13.60 8.06 7.72
CA VAL A 4 -12.20 8.23 7.31
C VAL A 4 -12.15 9.17 6.09
N GLY A 5 -11.34 10.23 6.19
CA GLY A 5 -11.25 11.30 5.19
C GLY A 5 -12.18 12.50 5.40
N GLU A 6 -13.02 12.50 6.43
CA GLU A 6 -13.91 13.61 6.78
C GLU A 6 -13.48 14.31 8.09
N GLY A 7 -13.86 15.58 8.27
CA GLY A 7 -13.54 16.38 9.47
C GLY A 7 -12.03 16.46 9.75
N PRO A 8 -11.56 16.19 10.97
CA PRO A 8 -10.14 16.13 11.31
C PRO A 8 -9.47 14.80 10.90
N ILE A 9 -10.24 13.82 10.42
CA ILE A 9 -9.74 12.51 10.01
C ILE A 9 -9.35 12.57 8.54
N ARG A 10 -8.05 12.61 8.27
CA ARG A 10 -7.46 12.68 6.93
C ARG A 10 -6.52 11.51 6.70
N THR A 11 -7.04 10.31 6.77
CA THR A 11 -6.29 9.06 6.66
C THR A 11 -7.05 8.01 5.87
N GLY A 12 -6.46 6.86 5.65
CA GLY A 12 -7.10 5.75 4.97
C GLY A 12 -6.15 4.59 4.72
N VAL A 13 -6.62 3.65 3.92
CA VAL A 13 -5.88 2.46 3.54
C VAL A 13 -5.99 2.26 2.03
N THR A 14 -4.86 1.97 1.39
CA THR A 14 -4.78 1.55 -0.02
C THR A 14 -4.36 0.09 -0.07
N ALA A 15 -5.04 -0.72 -0.88
CA ALA A 15 -4.72 -2.12 -1.11
C ALA A 15 -4.29 -2.34 -2.55
N ILE A 16 -3.20 -3.07 -2.75
CA ILE A 16 -2.67 -3.47 -4.07
C ILE A 16 -2.61 -4.99 -4.08
N LEU A 17 -3.33 -5.61 -5.00
CA LEU A 17 -3.40 -7.06 -5.16
C LEU A 17 -2.82 -7.44 -6.52
N PRO A 18 -1.52 -7.78 -6.64
CA PRO A 18 -0.88 -8.05 -7.94
C PRO A 18 -1.51 -9.17 -8.75
N ARG A 19 -2.09 -10.17 -8.06
CA ARG A 19 -2.79 -11.32 -8.67
C ARG A 19 -4.27 -11.39 -8.31
N GLY A 20 -4.85 -10.29 -7.81
CA GLY A 20 -6.22 -10.29 -7.33
C GLY A 20 -6.38 -11.07 -6.02
N LYS A 21 -7.51 -11.73 -5.85
CA LYS A 21 -7.90 -12.39 -4.58
C LYS A 21 -7.60 -13.90 -4.60
N VAL A 22 -6.43 -14.26 -5.09
CA VAL A 22 -5.95 -15.64 -5.14
C VAL A 22 -4.55 -15.73 -4.57
N PHE A 23 -4.15 -16.92 -4.09
CA PHE A 23 -2.76 -17.17 -3.73
C PHE A 23 -1.97 -17.53 -4.99
N ASP A 24 -1.25 -16.56 -5.51
CA ASP A 24 -0.38 -16.69 -6.68
C ASP A 24 0.85 -15.79 -6.46
N PRO A 25 1.92 -16.31 -5.83
CA PRO A 25 3.11 -15.54 -5.52
C PRO A 25 3.76 -14.94 -6.77
N VAL A 26 4.24 -13.71 -6.65
CA VAL A 26 4.95 -13.02 -7.71
C VAL A 26 6.39 -12.71 -7.30
N PHE A 27 7.32 -12.75 -8.26
CA PHE A 27 8.69 -12.28 -8.02
C PHE A 27 8.66 -10.86 -7.48
N SER A 28 9.40 -10.62 -6.44
CA SER A 28 9.40 -9.34 -5.75
C SER A 28 10.77 -9.00 -5.18
N GLY A 29 10.99 -7.71 -5.02
CA GLY A 29 12.11 -7.14 -4.29
C GLY A 29 11.67 -5.85 -3.62
N TRP A 30 12.46 -5.37 -2.68
CA TRP A 30 12.21 -4.11 -2.01
C TRP A 30 13.50 -3.29 -1.92
N TYR A 31 13.35 -2.00 -1.71
CA TYR A 31 14.48 -1.10 -1.51
C TYR A 31 14.13 0.00 -0.51
N SER A 32 15.04 0.27 0.42
CA SER A 32 14.93 1.40 1.35
C SER A 32 15.84 2.54 0.88
N LEU A 33 15.25 3.66 0.48
CA LEU A 33 16.01 4.87 0.14
C LEU A 33 16.67 5.47 1.40
N ASN A 34 15.94 5.41 2.53
CA ASN A 34 16.41 5.76 3.87
C ASN A 34 15.58 5.00 4.91
N GLY A 35 16.03 4.98 6.16
CA GLY A 35 15.35 4.26 7.24
C GLY A 35 14.24 5.04 7.95
N ASN A 36 13.76 6.15 7.39
CA ASN A 36 12.72 6.97 8.02
C ASN A 36 11.33 6.51 7.59
N GLY A 37 10.95 5.32 8.00
CA GLY A 37 9.65 4.72 7.70
C GLY A 37 9.60 3.26 8.13
N GLU A 38 8.43 2.66 8.01
CA GLU A 38 8.19 1.26 8.34
C GLU A 38 7.54 0.53 7.16
N MET A 39 8.06 -0.67 6.89
CA MET A 39 7.46 -1.62 5.96
C MET A 39 7.59 -3.03 6.53
N THR A 40 6.49 -3.70 6.80
CA THR A 40 6.48 -5.08 7.29
C THR A 40 6.70 -6.09 6.14
N GLY A 41 7.04 -7.33 6.48
CA GLY A 41 7.17 -8.43 5.52
C GLY A 41 8.41 -8.38 4.60
N THR A 42 9.22 -7.33 4.68
CA THR A 42 10.38 -7.12 3.79
C THR A 42 11.46 -8.19 3.96
N THR A 43 11.68 -8.67 5.19
CA THR A 43 12.64 -9.75 5.46
C THR A 43 12.27 -11.06 4.76
N TRP A 44 10.96 -11.35 4.64
CA TRP A 44 10.50 -12.52 3.91
C TRP A 44 10.60 -12.32 2.40
N VAL A 45 10.27 -11.14 1.90
CA VAL A 45 10.47 -10.80 0.48
C VAL A 45 11.94 -10.94 0.09
N GLU A 46 12.87 -10.48 0.95
CA GLU A 46 14.30 -10.60 0.73
C GLU A 46 14.79 -12.05 0.73
N GLU A 47 14.33 -12.87 1.68
CA GLU A 47 14.69 -14.27 1.81
C GLU A 47 14.11 -15.14 0.69
N SER A 48 12.82 -14.96 0.38
CA SER A 48 12.11 -15.82 -0.58
C SER A 48 12.21 -15.35 -2.03
N GLY A 49 12.38 -14.04 -2.27
CA GLY A 49 12.25 -13.43 -3.59
C GLY A 49 10.80 -13.29 -4.06
N PHE A 50 9.82 -13.53 -3.20
CA PHE A 50 8.40 -13.54 -3.55
C PHE A 50 7.56 -12.62 -2.67
N LEU A 51 6.53 -12.04 -3.29
CA LEU A 51 5.39 -11.45 -2.61
C LEU A 51 4.23 -12.45 -2.66
N GLU A 52 3.74 -12.85 -1.50
CA GLU A 52 2.73 -13.91 -1.33
C GLU A 52 1.33 -13.39 -1.00
N GLY A 53 1.09 -12.10 -1.13
CA GLY A 53 -0.19 -11.50 -0.79
C GLY A 53 -0.29 -10.05 -1.22
N PRO A 54 -1.26 -9.30 -0.67
CA PRO A 54 -1.44 -7.89 -0.97
C PRO A 54 -0.32 -7.03 -0.38
N ILE A 55 -0.10 -5.87 -1.02
CA ILE A 55 0.64 -4.75 -0.44
C ILE A 55 -0.38 -3.74 0.08
N MET A 56 -0.21 -3.29 1.32
CA MET A 56 -1.07 -2.27 1.92
C MET A 56 -0.27 -1.00 2.20
N LEU A 57 -0.91 0.15 1.97
CA LEU A 57 -0.36 1.46 2.34
C LEU A 57 -1.32 2.13 3.32
N THR A 58 -0.79 2.68 4.40
CA THR A 58 -1.58 3.34 5.45
C THR A 58 -0.76 4.42 6.15
N ASN A 59 -1.22 4.95 7.28
CA ASN A 59 -0.44 5.88 8.07
C ASN A 59 0.48 5.17 9.08
N THR A 60 1.44 5.91 9.62
CA THR A 60 2.48 5.43 10.54
C THR A 60 1.94 4.64 11.72
N HIS A 61 0.86 5.10 12.37
CA HIS A 61 0.32 4.43 13.56
C HIS A 61 -0.58 3.23 13.26
N SER A 62 -0.90 3.00 11.98
CA SER A 62 -1.89 1.98 11.60
C SER A 62 -1.29 0.73 10.97
N VAL A 63 0.03 0.64 10.83
CA VAL A 63 0.71 -0.52 10.22
C VAL A 63 0.31 -1.82 10.91
N GLY A 64 0.35 -1.86 12.25
CA GLY A 64 0.03 -3.06 13.02
C GLY A 64 -1.41 -3.55 12.79
N ILE A 65 -2.40 -2.66 12.91
CA ILE A 65 -3.82 -3.02 12.75
C ILE A 65 -4.14 -3.45 11.32
N VAL A 66 -3.52 -2.82 10.32
CA VAL A 66 -3.67 -3.19 8.90
C VAL A 66 -3.01 -4.52 8.61
N ARG A 67 -1.81 -4.78 9.16
CA ARG A 67 -1.13 -6.07 9.04
C ARG A 67 -1.98 -7.21 9.59
N ASP A 68 -2.53 -7.05 10.79
CA ASP A 68 -3.38 -8.06 11.41
C ASP A 68 -4.66 -8.30 10.59
N ALA A 69 -5.24 -7.24 10.03
CA ALA A 69 -6.39 -7.35 9.16
C ALA A 69 -6.10 -8.15 7.89
N VAL A 70 -4.92 -7.98 7.28
CA VAL A 70 -4.51 -8.76 6.09
C VAL A 70 -4.40 -10.25 6.43
N VAL A 71 -3.75 -10.60 7.56
CA VAL A 71 -3.63 -12.00 7.99
C VAL A 71 -5.01 -12.64 8.18
N GLU A 72 -5.91 -11.95 8.88
CA GLU A 72 -7.28 -12.40 9.10
C GLU A 72 -8.06 -12.54 7.79
N TRP A 73 -7.93 -11.56 6.88
CA TRP A 73 -8.60 -11.56 5.59
C TRP A 73 -8.13 -12.72 4.70
N GLN A 74 -6.82 -12.96 4.62
CA GLN A 74 -6.26 -14.09 3.86
C GLN A 74 -6.78 -15.43 4.41
N TYR A 75 -6.77 -15.59 5.72
CA TYR A 75 -7.26 -16.81 6.37
C TYR A 75 -8.74 -17.06 6.08
N ASN A 76 -9.59 -16.06 6.29
CA ASN A 76 -11.04 -16.17 6.11
C ASN A 76 -11.44 -16.41 4.66
N ASN A 77 -10.70 -15.86 3.70
CA ASN A 77 -10.93 -16.03 2.26
C ASN A 77 -10.15 -17.21 1.65
N LYS A 78 -9.40 -17.95 2.46
CA LYS A 78 -8.57 -19.11 2.02
C LYS A 78 -7.54 -18.73 0.94
N ILE A 79 -7.00 -17.52 1.03
CA ILE A 79 -5.98 -17.00 0.10
C ILE A 79 -4.60 -17.33 0.67
N PHE A 80 -4.22 -18.61 0.61
CA PHE A 80 -2.94 -19.13 1.06
C PHE A 80 -2.61 -20.45 0.37
N ASN A 81 -1.36 -20.88 0.48
CA ASN A 81 -0.89 -22.13 -0.13
C ASN A 81 -1.61 -23.33 0.48
N THR A 82 -2.43 -24.00 -0.32
CA THR A 82 -3.16 -25.22 0.07
C THR A 82 -2.42 -26.52 -0.29
N LEU A 83 -1.26 -26.44 -0.95
CA LEU A 83 -0.49 -27.61 -1.38
C LEU A 83 0.09 -28.40 -0.21
N TYR A 84 0.36 -27.74 0.89
CA TYR A 84 0.71 -28.40 2.13
C TYR A 84 -0.56 -28.73 2.90
N ASN A 85 -1.12 -29.88 2.65
CA ASN A 85 -2.37 -30.44 3.23
C ASN A 85 -2.30 -30.60 4.77
N ILE A 86 -1.58 -29.73 5.45
CA ILE A 86 -1.51 -29.66 6.89
C ILE A 86 -2.63 -28.71 7.31
N LYS A 87 -3.79 -29.27 7.66
CA LYS A 87 -4.86 -28.54 8.32
C LYS A 87 -4.24 -27.70 9.43
N ASP A 88 -4.56 -26.41 9.43
CA ASP A 88 -4.25 -25.45 10.48
C ASP A 88 -2.81 -24.87 10.49
N LEU A 89 -1.99 -25.07 9.46
CA LEU A 89 -0.68 -24.44 9.36
C LEU A 89 -0.70 -23.23 8.40
N PHE A 90 -1.56 -22.24 8.70
CA PHE A 90 -1.54 -20.95 8.02
C PHE A 90 -0.62 -19.98 8.74
N TRP A 91 0.25 -19.34 8.00
CA TRP A 91 1.00 -18.17 8.43
C TRP A 91 1.17 -17.20 7.25
N ALA A 92 1.30 -15.93 7.53
CA ALA A 92 1.54 -14.92 6.53
C ALA A 92 2.42 -13.79 7.09
N LEU A 93 3.25 -13.22 6.23
CA LEU A 93 4.08 -12.05 6.53
C LEU A 93 3.72 -10.92 5.55
N PRO A 94 2.56 -10.27 5.74
CA PRO A 94 2.07 -9.26 4.81
C PRO A 94 3.00 -8.07 4.70
N VAL A 95 3.02 -7.47 3.50
CA VAL A 95 3.70 -6.19 3.26
C VAL A 95 2.73 -5.06 3.54
N VAL A 96 3.03 -4.28 4.58
CA VAL A 96 2.31 -3.06 4.94
C VAL A 96 3.32 -1.94 5.11
N ALA A 97 3.20 -0.91 4.28
CA ALA A 97 4.06 0.27 4.33
C ALA A 97 3.29 1.49 4.85
N GLU A 98 4.03 2.43 5.43
CA GLU A 98 3.46 3.63 6.00
C GLU A 98 3.93 4.91 5.30
N THR A 99 3.13 5.95 5.46
CA THR A 99 3.50 7.34 5.24
C THR A 99 2.88 8.22 6.33
N TYR A 100 3.63 9.23 6.79
CA TYR A 100 3.18 10.12 7.86
C TYR A 100 2.10 11.09 7.39
N ASP A 101 0.95 11.07 8.05
CA ASP A 101 -0.19 11.95 7.76
C ASP A 101 -0.53 12.95 8.89
N GLY A 102 0.22 12.93 10.00
CA GLY A 102 -0.10 13.69 11.20
C GLY A 102 -0.07 15.22 11.08
N SER A 103 0.32 15.76 9.92
CA SER A 103 0.19 17.20 9.65
C SER A 103 -1.23 17.62 9.25
N LEU A 104 -2.02 16.71 8.68
CA LEU A 104 -3.38 16.96 8.21
C LEU A 104 -4.41 16.10 8.93
N ASN A 105 -3.99 15.00 9.52
CA ASN A 105 -4.81 14.00 10.19
C ASN A 105 -4.61 14.05 11.70
N ASP A 106 -5.66 13.82 12.47
CA ASP A 106 -5.55 13.46 13.88
C ASP A 106 -5.00 12.03 14.00
N ILE A 107 -3.67 11.91 13.82
CA ILE A 107 -2.97 10.61 13.79
C ILE A 107 -3.07 9.86 15.13
N ASN A 108 -3.13 10.59 16.26
CA ASN A 108 -3.20 10.02 17.60
C ASN A 108 -4.62 9.57 17.99
N GLY A 109 -5.62 9.83 17.17
CA GLY A 109 -6.97 9.29 17.32
C GLY A 109 -7.10 7.82 16.91
N PHE A 110 -6.08 7.23 16.29
CA PHE A 110 -6.06 5.81 15.85
C PHE A 110 -7.32 5.44 15.06
N HIS A 111 -7.68 6.26 14.08
CA HIS A 111 -8.95 6.18 13.36
C HIS A 111 -9.03 5.01 12.37
N VAL A 112 -7.90 4.52 11.86
CA VAL A 112 -7.88 3.31 11.01
C VAL A 112 -8.17 2.08 11.87
N LYS A 113 -9.14 1.29 11.42
CA LYS A 113 -9.56 0.04 12.07
C LYS A 113 -9.44 -1.12 11.08
N LYS A 114 -9.54 -2.37 11.56
CA LYS A 114 -9.49 -3.59 10.75
C LYS A 114 -10.47 -3.55 9.56
N GLU A 115 -11.70 -3.10 9.82
CA GLU A 115 -12.75 -3.01 8.80
C GLU A 115 -12.38 -2.10 7.63
N HIS A 116 -11.57 -1.06 7.84
CA HIS A 116 -11.11 -0.19 6.76
C HIS A 116 -10.13 -0.93 5.83
N ALA A 117 -9.22 -1.73 6.41
CA ALA A 117 -8.29 -2.55 5.64
C ALA A 117 -9.01 -3.67 4.88
N ILE A 118 -9.92 -4.38 5.55
CA ILE A 118 -10.74 -5.43 4.93
C ILE A 118 -11.57 -4.84 3.78
N LYS A 119 -12.22 -3.69 3.99
CA LYS A 119 -12.98 -3.00 2.95
C LYS A 119 -12.11 -2.58 1.75
N ALA A 120 -10.87 -2.14 1.98
CA ALA A 120 -9.94 -1.82 0.90
C ALA A 120 -9.59 -3.07 0.08
N LEU A 121 -9.33 -4.20 0.74
CA LEU A 121 -9.06 -5.49 0.10
C LEU A 121 -10.26 -6.00 -0.69
N ASP A 122 -11.45 -5.95 -0.10
CA ASP A 122 -12.68 -6.44 -0.74
C ASP A 122 -13.09 -5.61 -1.95
N ASN A 123 -12.83 -4.31 -1.92
CA ASN A 123 -13.19 -3.38 -2.99
C ASN A 123 -12.09 -3.21 -4.05
N ALA A 124 -10.92 -3.82 -3.89
CA ALA A 124 -9.84 -3.74 -4.88
C ALA A 124 -10.30 -4.33 -6.22
N LYS A 125 -10.09 -3.56 -7.30
CA LYS A 125 -10.52 -3.89 -8.67
C LYS A 125 -9.43 -3.57 -9.67
N GLY A 126 -9.42 -4.28 -10.80
CA GLY A 126 -8.53 -4.04 -11.94
C GLY A 126 -9.07 -3.00 -12.94
N GLU A 127 -9.76 -1.99 -12.46
CA GLU A 127 -10.33 -0.90 -13.24
C GLU A 127 -9.51 0.38 -13.09
N SER A 128 -10.03 1.54 -13.52
CA SER A 128 -9.33 2.81 -13.35
C SER A 128 -9.15 3.12 -11.85
N ILE A 129 -7.90 3.44 -11.52
CA ILE A 129 -7.49 3.70 -10.14
C ILE A 129 -7.83 5.13 -9.79
N LEU A 130 -8.45 5.34 -8.62
CA LEU A 130 -8.67 6.67 -8.07
C LEU A 130 -7.33 7.25 -7.59
N GLU A 131 -7.09 8.51 -7.92
CA GLU A 131 -5.86 9.23 -7.58
C GLU A 131 -6.13 10.41 -6.64
N GLY A 132 -5.05 11.02 -6.14
CA GLY A 132 -5.11 12.17 -5.24
C GLY A 132 -5.33 11.77 -3.78
N GLY A 133 -6.21 12.50 -3.09
CA GLY A 133 -6.50 12.33 -1.67
C GLY A 133 -7.41 11.16 -1.35
N VAL A 134 -7.05 9.96 -1.76
CA VAL A 134 -7.82 8.72 -1.58
C VAL A 134 -7.03 7.67 -0.83
N GLY A 135 -7.69 6.79 -0.11
CA GLY A 135 -7.06 5.73 0.66
C GLY A 135 -5.96 6.27 1.58
N GLY A 136 -4.80 5.62 1.61
CA GLY A 136 -3.62 6.08 2.35
C GLY A 136 -3.09 7.45 1.89
N GLY A 137 -3.42 7.90 0.68
CA GLY A 137 -3.04 9.22 0.15
C GLY A 137 -3.83 10.40 0.72
N THR A 138 -4.87 10.15 1.54
CA THR A 138 -5.80 11.17 2.02
C THR A 138 -5.13 12.29 2.81
N GLY A 139 -4.21 11.97 3.73
CA GLY A 139 -3.50 12.93 4.59
C GLY A 139 -2.10 13.30 4.13
N MET A 140 -1.73 13.03 2.89
CA MET A 140 -0.35 13.19 2.41
C MET A 140 0.00 14.63 2.06
N ILE A 141 1.25 14.99 2.36
CA ILE A 141 1.92 16.23 1.92
C ILE A 141 3.14 15.86 1.10
N CYS A 142 3.31 16.50 -0.06
CA CYS A 142 4.46 16.32 -0.93
C CYS A 142 4.98 17.68 -1.40
N HIS A 143 6.26 17.97 -1.16
CA HIS A 143 6.87 19.27 -1.43
C HIS A 143 6.09 20.48 -0.85
N GLY A 144 5.47 20.30 0.33
CA GLY A 144 4.65 21.33 0.95
C GLY A 144 3.32 21.61 0.23
N PHE A 145 2.92 20.79 -0.73
CA PHE A 145 1.60 20.76 -1.34
C PHE A 145 0.81 19.54 -0.86
N LYS A 146 -0.51 19.50 -1.16
CA LYS A 146 -1.31 18.29 -0.94
C LYS A 146 -0.75 17.17 -1.82
N GLY A 147 -0.25 16.10 -1.17
CA GLY A 147 0.17 14.86 -1.80
C GLY A 147 -1.01 13.91 -2.03
N GLY A 148 -0.72 12.65 -2.33
CA GLY A 148 -1.73 11.62 -2.53
C GLY A 148 -1.24 10.42 -3.32
N ILE A 149 -2.20 9.65 -3.83
CA ILE A 149 -1.94 8.54 -4.76
C ILE A 149 -1.78 9.10 -6.18
N GLY A 150 -0.79 8.61 -6.89
CA GLY A 150 -0.63 8.82 -8.33
C GLY A 150 -0.23 7.52 -9.01
N THR A 151 -0.64 7.36 -10.27
CA THR A 151 -0.32 6.17 -11.05
C THR A 151 0.18 6.52 -12.45
N SER A 152 0.96 5.65 -13.04
CA SER A 152 1.35 5.72 -14.43
C SER A 152 1.64 4.33 -14.97
N SER A 153 1.48 4.15 -16.27
CA SER A 153 1.83 2.89 -16.91
C SER A 153 2.45 3.10 -18.30
N ARG A 154 3.21 2.11 -18.73
CA ARG A 154 3.85 2.10 -20.04
C ARG A 154 3.85 0.69 -20.61
N ILE A 155 3.47 0.55 -21.86
CA ILE A 155 3.64 -0.70 -22.61
C ILE A 155 5.04 -0.71 -23.20
N ILE A 156 5.75 -1.82 -23.01
CA ILE A 156 7.05 -2.10 -23.63
C ILE A 156 6.94 -3.41 -24.44
N ASN A 157 7.59 -3.46 -25.59
CA ASN A 157 7.71 -4.68 -26.40
C ASN A 157 9.08 -5.31 -26.15
N VAL A 158 9.08 -6.58 -25.77
CA VAL A 158 10.31 -7.37 -25.61
C VAL A 158 10.10 -8.69 -26.33
N ASP A 159 10.94 -8.99 -27.29
CA ASP A 159 10.90 -10.23 -28.09
C ASP A 159 9.50 -10.51 -28.69
N ASN A 160 8.88 -9.47 -29.28
CA ASN A 160 7.53 -9.48 -29.85
C ASN A 160 6.38 -9.76 -28.86
N ASN A 161 6.63 -9.65 -27.56
CA ASN A 161 5.61 -9.72 -26.53
C ASN A 161 5.43 -8.35 -25.86
N ASP A 162 4.20 -7.94 -25.67
CA ASP A 162 3.89 -6.69 -25.00
C ASP A 162 3.78 -6.92 -23.48
N TYR A 163 4.49 -6.09 -22.74
CA TYR A 163 4.45 -6.07 -21.26
C TYR A 163 4.03 -4.68 -20.78
N THR A 164 3.22 -4.62 -19.74
CA THR A 164 2.85 -3.36 -19.11
C THR A 164 3.64 -3.18 -17.83
N ILE A 165 4.41 -2.08 -17.74
CA ILE A 165 4.99 -1.62 -16.50
C ILE A 165 4.00 -0.66 -15.85
N GLY A 166 3.55 -0.96 -14.63
CA GLY A 166 2.68 -0.10 -13.83
C GLY A 166 3.44 0.45 -12.63
N VAL A 167 3.17 1.70 -12.29
CA VAL A 167 3.71 2.37 -11.10
C VAL A 167 2.56 2.97 -10.31
N LEU A 168 2.57 2.76 -8.99
CA LEU A 168 1.72 3.46 -8.04
C LEU A 168 2.62 4.17 -7.04
N VAL A 169 2.35 5.44 -6.78
CA VAL A 169 3.08 6.25 -5.79
C VAL A 169 2.10 6.79 -4.76
N GLN A 170 2.39 6.58 -3.48
CA GLN A 170 1.81 7.36 -2.38
C GLN A 170 2.83 8.43 -2.01
N ALA A 171 2.59 9.67 -2.45
CA ALA A 171 3.57 10.76 -2.39
C ALA A 171 3.54 11.46 -1.04
N ASN A 172 4.63 11.27 -0.23
CA ASN A 172 4.82 11.89 1.08
C ASN A 172 6.30 12.22 1.29
N TYR A 173 6.80 13.26 0.63
CA TYR A 173 8.23 13.60 0.71
C TYR A 173 8.50 15.07 0.32
N GLY A 174 9.71 15.53 0.60
CA GLY A 174 10.30 16.76 0.10
C GLY A 174 9.77 18.04 0.76
N SER A 175 10.55 19.08 0.64
CA SER A 175 10.17 20.46 1.01
C SER A 175 9.95 21.31 -0.24
N ARG A 176 9.23 22.43 -0.10
CA ARG A 176 8.86 23.32 -1.21
C ARG A 176 10.05 23.75 -2.06
N ASN A 177 11.13 24.13 -1.39
CA ASN A 177 12.37 24.59 -2.04
C ASN A 177 13.16 23.50 -2.80
N GLN A 178 12.78 22.25 -2.65
CA GLN A 178 13.38 21.13 -3.38
C GLN A 178 12.61 20.77 -4.65
N LEU A 179 11.43 21.39 -4.85
CA LEU A 179 10.61 21.08 -6.02
C LEU A 179 11.23 21.68 -7.27
N THR A 180 11.54 20.81 -8.23
CA THR A 180 11.94 21.21 -9.57
C THR A 180 11.04 20.52 -10.58
N ILE A 181 10.68 21.23 -11.64
CA ILE A 181 9.96 20.67 -12.80
C ILE A 181 10.85 20.83 -14.01
N THR A 182 11.22 19.72 -14.63
CA THR A 182 12.20 19.67 -15.74
C THR A 182 13.52 20.38 -15.41
N GLY A 183 13.96 20.31 -14.14
CA GLY A 183 15.18 20.95 -13.67
C GLY A 183 15.02 22.43 -13.27
N VAL A 184 13.84 23.01 -13.43
CA VAL A 184 13.55 24.40 -13.04
C VAL A 184 12.98 24.41 -11.62
N PRO A 185 13.59 25.13 -10.65
CA PRO A 185 13.04 25.32 -9.30
C PRO A 185 11.70 26.07 -9.36
N ILE A 186 10.77 25.67 -8.49
CA ILE A 186 9.42 26.25 -8.38
C ILE A 186 9.31 27.08 -7.09
#